data_2eb6dd245eab75b539e918dcaa7f1c09
#
_entry.id   2eb6dd245eab75b539e918dcaa7f1c09
#
_cell.length_a   1.000
_cell.length_b   1.000
_cell.length_c   1.000
_cell.angle_alpha   90.00
_cell.angle_beta   90.00
_cell.angle_gamma   90.00
#
_symmetry.space_group_name_H-M   'P 1'
#
loop_
_entity.id
_entity.type
_entity.pdbx_description
1 polymer ?
#
loop_
_entity_poly.entity_id
_entity_poly.type
_entity_poly.pdbx_seq_one_letter_code
_entity_poly.pdbx_strand_id
1 'polypeptide(L)'
;SGDIFSVEIWTVLITIFCSLILVIGRYKTLDSIIKYIIIILAISTVTATLIAGTEFEMEMNFNQVFPSDSIGIIFLIAFMGWMPTPLDVSVWHSIWALEKKKTLKNYSLKNSMFDFNVGYIGTAILGICFICLGYFVMYGSGETFSDSAGAFSNQLIEMYTSSLGNWSYYIRGIAAFSTMLSTTITTLDASPRAMSETTKLIFDNQSKSGYLIWLGILAFGTITIFFAFSSQMGLLIKIATILSFLTAPFYAIINYILISSENTPKINRPSKFMHFLSILGIVYLIGFSIFFLIKGV
;
A
#
# COMPACT_ATOMS: atom_id res chain seq x y z
N SER A 1 -7.19 15.67 -18.68
CA SER A 1 -6.50 14.60 -19.43
C SER A 1 -7.45 13.54 -19.97
N GLY A 2 -8.71 13.49 -19.56
CA GLY A 2 -9.68 12.47 -19.97
C GLY A 2 -10.16 12.55 -21.42
N ASP A 3 -9.91 13.65 -22.10
CA ASP A 3 -10.47 13.89 -23.44
C ASP A 3 -9.60 13.40 -24.61
N ILE A 4 -8.34 13.03 -24.35
CA ILE A 4 -7.40 12.59 -25.41
C ILE A 4 -7.44 11.08 -25.62
N PHE A 5 -7.42 10.30 -24.52
CA PHE A 5 -7.48 8.85 -24.55
C PHE A 5 -8.36 8.33 -23.41
N SER A 6 -8.98 7.16 -23.62
CA SER A 6 -9.74 6.48 -22.58
C SER A 6 -8.83 6.02 -21.41
N VAL A 7 -9.42 5.76 -20.25
CA VAL A 7 -8.69 5.30 -19.06
C VAL A 7 -7.93 4.00 -19.33
N GLU A 8 -8.51 3.13 -20.17
CA GLU A 8 -7.92 1.86 -20.58
C GLU A 8 -6.61 2.07 -21.35
N ILE A 9 -6.61 3.00 -22.31
CA ILE A 9 -5.40 3.32 -23.09
C ILE A 9 -4.32 3.89 -22.19
N TRP A 10 -4.68 4.80 -21.27
CA TRP A 10 -3.74 5.35 -20.29
C TRP A 10 -3.13 4.26 -19.39
N THR A 11 -3.93 3.31 -18.94
CA THR A 11 -3.44 2.19 -18.12
C THR A 11 -2.41 1.36 -18.87
N VAL A 12 -2.68 1.02 -20.13
CA VAL A 12 -1.73 0.28 -20.97
C VAL A 12 -0.44 1.07 -21.17
N LEU A 13 -0.54 2.35 -21.53
CA LEU A 13 0.63 3.21 -21.79
C LEU A 13 1.50 3.36 -20.52
N ILE A 14 0.87 3.59 -19.36
CA ILE A 14 1.60 3.74 -18.09
C ILE A 14 2.25 2.41 -17.69
N THR A 15 1.56 1.29 -17.82
CA THR A 15 2.11 -0.04 -17.49
C THR A 15 3.31 -0.38 -18.38
N ILE A 16 3.21 -0.13 -19.68
CA ILE A 16 4.32 -0.33 -20.62
C ILE A 16 5.48 0.61 -20.28
N PHE A 17 5.20 1.89 -20.03
CA PHE A 17 6.22 2.88 -19.67
C PHE A 17 6.96 2.49 -18.39
N CYS A 18 6.24 2.10 -17.32
CA CYS A 18 6.84 1.62 -16.09
C CYS A 18 7.70 0.38 -16.30
N SER A 19 7.19 -0.59 -17.08
CA SER A 19 7.93 -1.81 -17.39
C SER A 19 9.22 -1.53 -18.18
N LEU A 20 9.18 -0.62 -19.14
CA LEU A 20 10.37 -0.20 -19.90
C LEU A 20 11.41 0.47 -19.02
N ILE A 21 10.99 1.33 -18.07
CA ILE A 21 11.91 1.96 -17.09
C ILE A 21 12.62 0.89 -16.27
N LEU A 22 11.89 -0.14 -15.81
CA LEU A 22 12.46 -1.21 -15.00
C LEU A 22 13.44 -2.09 -15.81
N VAL A 23 13.12 -2.40 -17.05
CA VAL A 23 14.03 -3.15 -17.95
C VAL A 23 15.32 -2.37 -18.24
N ILE A 24 15.23 -1.07 -18.44
CA ILE A 24 16.39 -0.22 -18.76
C ILE A 24 17.22 0.11 -17.50
N GLY A 25 16.68 -0.14 -16.30
CA GLY A 25 17.40 0.08 -15.04
C GLY A 25 17.56 1.55 -14.62
N ARG A 26 16.82 2.49 -15.22
CA ARG A 26 16.85 3.93 -14.88
C ARG A 26 15.93 4.32 -13.72
N TYR A 27 15.59 3.37 -12.89
CA TYR A 27 14.75 3.56 -11.69
C TYR A 27 15.29 4.63 -10.72
N LYS A 28 16.61 4.74 -10.56
CA LYS A 28 17.23 5.57 -9.52
C LYS A 28 16.86 7.07 -9.61
N THR A 29 16.79 7.63 -10.81
CA THR A 29 16.44 9.05 -11.01
C THR A 29 14.97 9.29 -10.71
N LEU A 30 14.11 8.40 -11.20
CA LEU A 30 12.67 8.46 -10.94
C LEU A 30 12.37 8.35 -9.45
N ASP A 31 13.00 7.38 -8.74
CA ASP A 31 12.87 7.18 -7.28
C ASP A 31 13.21 8.45 -6.51
N SER A 32 14.25 9.18 -6.94
CA SER A 32 14.63 10.43 -6.28
C SER A 32 13.56 11.52 -6.44
N ILE A 33 13.02 11.71 -7.65
CA ILE A 33 11.98 12.72 -7.91
C ILE A 33 10.70 12.39 -7.13
N ILE A 34 10.30 11.13 -7.15
CA ILE A 34 9.10 10.65 -6.45
C ILE A 34 9.19 10.87 -4.94
N LYS A 35 10.36 10.71 -4.31
CA LYS A 35 10.54 10.98 -2.88
C LYS A 35 10.19 12.42 -2.51
N TYR A 36 10.62 13.39 -3.29
CA TYR A 36 10.26 14.81 -3.06
C TYR A 36 8.76 15.04 -3.21
N ILE A 37 8.14 14.44 -4.21
CA ILE A 37 6.70 14.56 -4.44
C ILE A 37 5.90 13.92 -3.31
N ILE A 38 6.32 12.76 -2.81
CA ILE A 38 5.68 12.11 -1.65
C ILE A 38 5.80 12.97 -0.39
N ILE A 39 6.94 13.64 -0.16
CA ILE A 39 7.10 14.57 0.96
C ILE A 39 6.11 15.74 0.83
N ILE A 40 5.98 16.32 -0.35
CA ILE A 40 5.02 17.40 -0.61
C ILE A 40 3.58 16.91 -0.39
N LEU A 41 3.24 15.70 -0.88
CA LEU A 41 1.95 15.08 -0.65
C LEU A 41 1.68 14.88 0.85
N ALA A 42 2.67 14.37 1.60
CA ALA A 42 2.54 14.17 3.04
C ALA A 42 2.27 15.48 3.78
N ILE A 43 3.04 16.53 3.50
CA ILE A 43 2.84 17.85 4.09
C ILE A 43 1.46 18.40 3.72
N SER A 44 1.04 18.31 2.45
CA SER A 44 -0.26 18.79 2.01
C SER A 44 -1.42 18.02 2.64
N THR A 45 -1.27 16.70 2.85
CA THR A 45 -2.29 15.87 3.51
C THR A 45 -2.47 16.28 4.98
N VAL A 46 -1.36 16.44 5.72
CA VAL A 46 -1.42 16.91 7.11
C VAL A 46 -2.06 18.29 7.19
N THR A 47 -1.65 19.22 6.31
CA THR A 47 -2.21 20.58 6.27
C THR A 47 -3.70 20.56 5.94
N ALA A 48 -4.12 19.78 4.93
CA ALA A 48 -5.54 19.65 4.57
C ALA A 48 -6.38 19.10 5.73
N THR A 49 -5.85 18.10 6.44
CA THR A 49 -6.54 17.50 7.59
C THR A 49 -6.70 18.51 8.73
N LEU A 50 -5.67 19.31 9.01
CA LEU A 50 -5.73 20.33 10.06
C LEU A 50 -6.75 21.43 9.70
N ILE A 51 -6.75 21.91 8.44
CA ILE A 51 -7.70 22.93 7.99
C ILE A 51 -9.13 22.37 8.03
N ALA A 52 -9.38 21.17 7.46
CA ALA A 52 -10.70 20.55 7.50
C ALA A 52 -11.21 20.35 8.94
N GLY A 53 -10.31 20.03 9.88
CA GLY A 53 -10.65 19.90 11.30
C GLY A 53 -11.05 21.22 11.96
N THR A 54 -10.52 22.38 11.51
CA THR A 54 -10.92 23.70 12.02
C THR A 54 -12.25 24.18 11.46
N GLU A 55 -12.66 23.70 10.29
CA GLU A 55 -13.91 24.04 9.65
C GLU A 55 -15.06 23.06 9.98
N PHE A 56 -14.74 21.99 10.72
CA PHE A 56 -15.70 20.96 11.07
C PHE A 56 -16.60 21.39 12.24
N GLU A 57 -17.87 21.62 11.97
CA GLU A 57 -18.83 22.17 12.93
C GLU A 57 -19.60 21.10 13.75
N MET A 58 -19.53 19.82 13.35
CA MET A 58 -20.25 18.75 14.05
C MET A 58 -19.50 18.32 15.33
N GLU A 59 -20.25 17.97 16.37
CA GLU A 59 -19.68 17.40 17.59
C GLU A 59 -19.00 16.05 17.29
N MET A 60 -17.73 15.95 17.66
CA MET A 60 -16.98 14.71 17.51
C MET A 60 -17.44 13.69 18.55
N ASN A 61 -17.98 12.57 18.10
CA ASN A 61 -18.33 11.47 18.98
C ASN A 61 -17.22 10.39 18.94
N PHE A 62 -16.51 10.24 20.06
CA PHE A 62 -15.42 9.26 20.22
C PHE A 62 -15.91 7.91 20.80
N ASN A 63 -17.21 7.70 20.93
CA ASN A 63 -17.72 6.42 21.37
C ASN A 63 -17.40 5.33 20.33
N GLN A 64 -16.74 4.28 20.80
CA GLN A 64 -16.43 3.14 19.94
C GLN A 64 -17.73 2.40 19.57
N VAL A 65 -18.03 2.34 18.27
CA VAL A 65 -19.12 1.56 17.73
C VAL A 65 -18.53 0.45 16.89
N PHE A 66 -18.72 -0.80 17.34
CA PHE A 66 -18.36 -1.95 16.52
C PHE A 66 -19.51 -2.23 15.53
N PRO A 67 -19.24 -2.32 14.22
CA PRO A 67 -20.28 -2.57 13.25
C PRO A 67 -20.91 -3.96 13.47
N SER A 68 -22.23 -4.00 13.53
CA SER A 68 -23.00 -5.23 13.69
C SER A 68 -23.48 -5.81 12.35
N ASP A 69 -23.46 -5.01 11.30
CA ASP A 69 -23.86 -5.37 9.95
C ASP A 69 -22.69 -5.95 9.13
N SER A 70 -23.02 -6.76 8.14
CA SER A 70 -22.06 -7.42 7.28
C SER A 70 -21.19 -6.42 6.49
N ILE A 71 -21.76 -5.30 6.06
CA ILE A 71 -21.04 -4.29 5.26
C ILE A 71 -19.94 -3.64 6.09
N GLY A 72 -20.23 -3.24 7.31
CA GLY A 72 -19.26 -2.65 8.21
C GLY A 72 -18.15 -3.62 8.64
N ILE A 73 -18.47 -4.91 8.85
CA ILE A 73 -17.47 -5.95 9.14
C ILE A 73 -16.53 -6.15 7.95
N ILE A 74 -17.07 -6.23 6.72
CA ILE A 74 -16.27 -6.34 5.51
C ILE A 74 -15.34 -5.12 5.36
N PHE A 75 -15.87 -3.92 5.62
CA PHE A 75 -15.07 -2.69 5.59
C PHE A 75 -13.91 -2.72 6.58
N LEU A 76 -14.15 -3.14 7.83
CA LEU A 76 -13.09 -3.25 8.84
C LEU A 76 -11.98 -4.21 8.40
N ILE A 77 -12.33 -5.34 7.81
CA ILE A 77 -11.36 -6.32 7.34
C ILE A 77 -10.56 -5.78 6.16
N ALA A 78 -11.25 -5.18 5.19
CA ALA A 78 -10.60 -4.54 4.06
C ALA A 78 -9.64 -3.44 4.52
N PHE A 79 -10.07 -2.62 5.48
CA PHE A 79 -9.23 -1.58 6.09
C PHE A 79 -7.99 -2.16 6.77
N MET A 80 -8.15 -3.17 7.64
CA MET A 80 -7.03 -3.82 8.33
C MET A 80 -6.08 -4.57 7.38
N GLY A 81 -6.57 -4.98 6.20
CA GLY A 81 -5.76 -5.69 5.21
C GLY A 81 -4.63 -4.85 4.61
N TRP A 82 -4.84 -3.54 4.47
CA TRP A 82 -3.87 -2.62 3.87
C TRP A 82 -3.39 -1.50 4.79
N MET A 83 -3.93 -1.35 5.98
CA MET A 83 -3.53 -0.29 6.91
C MET A 83 -2.71 -0.82 8.10
N PRO A 84 -1.53 -0.29 8.34
CA PRO A 84 -0.81 0.75 7.56
C PRO A 84 -0.16 0.22 6.28
N THR A 85 0.00 -1.09 6.12
CA THR A 85 0.55 -1.75 4.94
C THR A 85 0.25 -3.26 4.98
N PRO A 86 0.06 -3.94 3.84
CA PRO A 86 -0.06 -5.40 3.79
C PRO A 86 1.19 -6.08 4.37
N LEU A 87 1.01 -7.20 5.09
CA LEU A 87 2.14 -7.90 5.73
C LEU A 87 3.07 -8.61 4.74
N ASP A 88 2.62 -8.93 3.53
CA ASP A 88 3.45 -9.47 2.46
C ASP A 88 4.53 -8.50 1.97
N VAL A 89 4.35 -7.19 2.17
CA VAL A 89 5.37 -6.17 1.92
C VAL A 89 6.64 -6.40 2.76
N SER A 90 6.58 -7.15 3.85
CA SER A 90 7.76 -7.58 4.60
C SER A 90 8.77 -8.35 3.74
N VAL A 91 8.29 -9.16 2.79
CA VAL A 91 9.14 -9.87 1.82
C VAL A 91 9.82 -8.89 0.88
N TRP A 92 9.07 -7.91 0.35
CA TRP A 92 9.61 -6.88 -0.54
C TRP A 92 10.69 -6.04 0.16
N HIS A 93 10.43 -5.62 1.40
CA HIS A 93 11.39 -4.88 2.21
C HIS A 93 12.70 -5.65 2.40
N SER A 94 12.62 -6.95 2.66
CA SER A 94 13.81 -7.78 2.84
C SER A 94 14.64 -7.88 1.54
N ILE A 95 13.98 -8.04 0.40
CA ILE A 95 14.63 -8.10 -0.91
C ILE A 95 15.30 -6.75 -1.24
N TRP A 96 14.61 -5.64 -1.04
CA TRP A 96 15.18 -4.31 -1.28
C TRP A 96 16.32 -3.97 -0.33
N ALA A 97 16.24 -4.39 0.93
CA ALA A 97 17.35 -4.22 1.87
C ALA A 97 18.62 -4.97 1.39
N LEU A 98 18.46 -6.18 0.84
CA LEU A 98 19.54 -6.94 0.24
C LEU A 98 20.11 -6.23 -1.01
N GLU A 99 19.26 -5.69 -1.88
CA GLU A 99 19.72 -4.93 -3.06
C GLU A 99 20.45 -3.64 -2.66
N LYS A 100 19.94 -2.89 -1.67
CA LYS A 100 20.64 -1.72 -1.12
C LYS A 100 22.00 -2.10 -0.54
N LYS A 101 22.09 -3.23 0.16
CA LYS A 101 23.37 -3.74 0.72
C LYS A 101 24.39 -4.08 -0.37
N LYS A 102 23.96 -4.53 -1.55
CA LYS A 102 24.86 -4.80 -2.69
C LYS A 102 25.38 -3.49 -3.32
N THR A 103 24.58 -2.44 -3.31
CA THR A 103 24.88 -1.18 -4.01
C THR A 103 25.58 -0.13 -3.14
N LEU A 104 25.32 -0.13 -1.83
CA LEU A 104 25.83 0.86 -0.88
C LEU A 104 26.88 0.24 0.04
N LYS A 105 28.13 0.70 -0.05
CA LYS A 105 29.28 0.16 0.74
C LYS A 105 29.07 0.18 2.26
N ASN A 106 28.29 1.13 2.78
CA ASN A 106 28.08 1.35 4.22
C ASN A 106 26.64 1.12 4.69
N TYR A 107 25.84 0.32 3.96
CA TYR A 107 24.48 0.01 4.36
C TYR A 107 24.47 -1.01 5.50
N SER A 108 24.05 -0.58 6.67
CA SER A 108 24.00 -1.37 7.91
C SER A 108 22.57 -1.73 8.29
N LEU A 109 22.43 -2.71 9.19
CA LEU A 109 21.12 -3.04 9.78
C LEU A 109 20.46 -1.82 10.44
N LYS A 110 21.26 -0.96 11.09
CA LYS A 110 20.75 0.28 11.70
C LYS A 110 20.11 1.20 10.66
N ASN A 111 20.71 1.34 9.48
CA ASN A 111 20.14 2.14 8.39
C ASN A 111 18.86 1.51 7.85
N SER A 112 18.83 0.19 7.70
CA SER A 112 17.62 -0.53 7.27
C SER A 112 16.46 -0.37 8.25
N MET A 113 16.73 -0.48 9.55
CA MET A 113 15.73 -0.28 10.61
C MET A 113 15.25 1.18 10.66
N PHE A 114 16.13 2.15 10.43
CA PHE A 114 15.75 3.56 10.37
C PHE A 114 14.82 3.81 9.17
N ASP A 115 15.19 3.34 7.98
CA ASP A 115 14.38 3.46 6.76
C ASP A 115 12.98 2.84 6.98
N PHE A 116 12.94 1.64 7.57
CA PHE A 116 11.68 0.95 7.87
C PHE A 116 10.82 1.74 8.85
N ASN A 117 11.39 2.17 9.97
CA ASN A 117 10.64 2.88 11.01
C ASN A 117 10.07 4.22 10.49
N VAL A 118 10.87 4.99 9.76
CA VAL A 118 10.41 6.25 9.16
C VAL A 118 9.27 6.00 8.17
N GLY A 119 9.42 5.02 7.29
CA GLY A 119 8.38 4.67 6.32
C GLY A 119 7.10 4.18 7.00
N TYR A 120 7.21 3.25 7.94
CA TYR A 120 6.06 2.64 8.61
C TYR A 120 5.29 3.62 9.50
N ILE A 121 6.00 4.38 10.33
CA ILE A 121 5.40 5.41 11.20
C ILE A 121 4.76 6.52 10.34
N GLY A 122 5.47 6.97 9.30
CA GLY A 122 4.94 7.96 8.36
C GLY A 122 3.66 7.49 7.69
N THR A 123 3.62 6.25 7.22
CA THR A 123 2.41 5.66 6.61
C THR A 123 1.27 5.57 7.62
N ALA A 124 1.53 5.19 8.87
CA ALA A 124 0.51 5.14 9.92
C ALA A 124 -0.08 6.53 10.22
N ILE A 125 0.78 7.55 10.33
CA ILE A 125 0.34 8.94 10.55
C ILE A 125 -0.50 9.44 9.38
N LEU A 126 -0.03 9.24 8.15
CA LEU A 126 -0.79 9.64 6.95
C LEU A 126 -2.11 8.89 6.83
N GLY A 127 -2.15 7.61 7.20
CA GLY A 127 -3.38 6.85 7.26
C GLY A 127 -4.42 7.45 8.21
N ILE A 128 -3.98 7.86 9.40
CA ILE A 128 -4.84 8.59 10.36
C ILE A 128 -5.32 9.90 9.75
N CYS A 129 -4.44 10.66 9.10
CA CYS A 129 -4.83 11.90 8.41
C CYS A 129 -5.89 11.65 7.32
N PHE A 130 -5.76 10.58 6.54
CA PHE A 130 -6.77 10.22 5.53
C PHE A 130 -8.13 9.85 6.14
N ILE A 131 -8.12 9.13 7.27
CA ILE A 131 -9.37 8.81 7.98
C ILE A 131 -10.02 10.09 8.48
N CYS A 132 -9.25 10.96 9.13
CA CYS A 132 -9.74 12.24 9.63
C CYS A 132 -10.27 13.12 8.47
N LEU A 133 -9.53 13.19 7.36
CA LEU A 133 -9.95 13.97 6.20
C LEU A 133 -11.27 13.44 5.61
N GLY A 134 -11.40 12.12 5.48
CA GLY A 134 -12.66 11.50 5.05
C GLY A 134 -13.80 11.78 6.02
N TYR A 135 -13.54 11.75 7.32
CA TYR A 135 -14.53 12.09 8.34
C TYR A 135 -14.95 13.56 8.27
N PHE A 136 -14.00 14.49 8.18
CA PHE A 136 -14.32 15.93 8.18
C PHE A 136 -14.98 16.40 6.88
N VAL A 137 -14.66 15.80 5.74
CA VAL A 137 -15.14 16.27 4.44
C VAL A 137 -16.35 15.48 3.94
N MET A 138 -16.36 14.15 4.14
CA MET A 138 -17.37 13.27 3.54
C MET A 138 -18.43 12.79 4.52
N TYR A 139 -18.11 12.65 5.82
CA TYR A 139 -19.07 12.15 6.79
C TYR A 139 -20.25 13.13 6.93
N GLY A 140 -21.46 12.64 6.76
CA GLY A 140 -22.67 13.45 6.80
C GLY A 140 -23.03 14.19 5.50
N SER A 141 -22.15 14.21 4.48
CA SER A 141 -22.45 14.80 3.16
C SER A 141 -23.41 13.94 2.32
N GLY A 142 -23.53 12.66 2.64
CA GLY A 142 -24.25 11.68 1.82
C GLY A 142 -23.49 11.20 0.59
N GLU A 143 -22.27 11.68 0.38
CA GLU A 143 -21.42 11.25 -0.72
C GLU A 143 -20.73 9.92 -0.42
N THR A 144 -20.67 9.04 -1.42
CA THR A 144 -19.92 7.79 -1.38
C THR A 144 -18.95 7.73 -2.55
N PHE A 145 -17.82 7.04 -2.36
CA PHE A 145 -16.89 6.86 -3.46
C PHE A 145 -17.49 6.01 -4.57
N SER A 146 -17.25 6.44 -5.81
CA SER A 146 -17.69 5.75 -7.02
C SER A 146 -16.90 4.46 -7.23
N ASP A 147 -17.55 3.42 -7.75
CA ASP A 147 -16.90 2.19 -8.20
C ASP A 147 -16.09 2.36 -9.49
N SER A 148 -16.35 3.43 -10.25
CA SER A 148 -15.59 3.76 -11.46
C SER A 148 -14.24 4.39 -11.11
N ALA A 149 -13.15 3.86 -11.67
CA ALA A 149 -11.79 4.33 -11.41
C ALA A 149 -11.59 5.84 -11.68
N GLY A 150 -12.17 6.36 -12.77
CA GLY A 150 -12.07 7.78 -13.12
C GLY A 150 -12.84 8.70 -12.16
N ALA A 151 -14.07 8.33 -11.81
CA ALA A 151 -14.89 9.09 -10.87
C ALA A 151 -14.30 9.05 -9.45
N PHE A 152 -13.82 7.87 -9.00
CA PHE A 152 -13.14 7.72 -7.72
C PHE A 152 -11.91 8.64 -7.61
N SER A 153 -11.07 8.70 -8.66
CA SER A 153 -9.89 9.57 -8.67
C SER A 153 -10.26 11.05 -8.59
N ASN A 154 -11.32 11.47 -9.28
CA ASN A 154 -11.82 12.84 -9.20
C ASN A 154 -12.35 13.18 -7.81
N GLN A 155 -13.17 12.31 -7.22
CA GLN A 155 -13.68 12.50 -5.86
C GLN A 155 -12.55 12.62 -4.84
N LEU A 156 -11.49 11.78 -4.97
CA LEU A 156 -10.33 11.88 -4.10
C LEU A 156 -9.62 13.24 -4.23
N ILE A 157 -9.46 13.76 -5.46
CA ILE A 157 -8.89 15.09 -5.69
C ILE A 157 -9.80 16.18 -5.14
N GLU A 158 -11.11 16.08 -5.32
CA GLU A 158 -12.10 17.04 -4.82
C GLU A 158 -12.13 17.10 -3.30
N MET A 159 -11.98 15.97 -2.60
CA MET A 159 -11.88 15.93 -1.15
C MET A 159 -10.75 16.81 -0.61
N TYR A 160 -9.61 16.84 -1.31
CA TYR A 160 -8.52 17.77 -0.99
C TYR A 160 -8.83 19.22 -1.41
N THR A 161 -9.55 19.42 -2.52
CA THR A 161 -9.85 20.75 -3.06
C THR A 161 -10.81 21.51 -2.16
N SER A 162 -11.80 20.84 -1.60
CA SER A 162 -12.73 21.43 -0.65
C SER A 162 -12.01 22.04 0.56
N SER A 163 -10.94 21.39 1.03
CA SER A 163 -10.20 21.83 2.21
C SER A 163 -9.11 22.87 1.92
N LEU A 164 -8.47 22.86 0.74
CA LEU A 164 -7.31 23.71 0.44
C LEU A 164 -7.56 24.79 -0.64
N GLY A 165 -8.76 24.84 -1.21
CA GLY A 165 -9.13 25.76 -2.28
C GLY A 165 -8.62 25.36 -3.68
N ASN A 166 -9.21 25.97 -4.70
CA ASN A 166 -9.05 25.59 -6.12
C ASN A 166 -7.63 25.72 -6.68
N TRP A 167 -6.79 26.61 -6.10
CA TRP A 167 -5.40 26.80 -6.55
C TRP A 167 -4.54 25.54 -6.39
N SER A 168 -4.88 24.71 -5.43
CA SER A 168 -4.14 23.48 -5.10
C SER A 168 -4.44 22.30 -6.02
N TYR A 169 -5.47 22.39 -6.89
CA TYR A 169 -5.91 21.31 -7.78
C TYR A 169 -4.78 20.71 -8.63
N TYR A 170 -4.01 21.56 -9.32
CA TYR A 170 -2.92 21.07 -10.20
C TYR A 170 -1.78 20.43 -9.41
N ILE A 171 -1.37 21.04 -8.29
CA ILE A 171 -0.27 20.51 -7.46
C ILE A 171 -0.63 19.14 -6.91
N ARG A 172 -1.88 18.97 -6.47
CA ARG A 172 -2.35 17.69 -5.94
C ARG A 172 -2.59 16.64 -6.99
N GLY A 173 -3.11 17.04 -8.15
CA GLY A 173 -3.22 16.15 -9.31
C GLY A 173 -1.85 15.57 -9.68
N ILE A 174 -0.81 16.41 -9.74
CA ILE A 174 0.56 15.97 -9.99
C ILE A 174 1.07 15.07 -8.85
N ALA A 175 0.84 15.45 -7.60
CA ALA A 175 1.26 14.65 -6.45
C ALA A 175 0.56 13.28 -6.41
N ALA A 176 -0.76 13.25 -6.59
CA ALA A 176 -1.54 12.01 -6.65
C ALA A 176 -1.10 11.11 -7.82
N PHE A 177 -0.93 11.68 -9.02
CA PHE A 177 -0.43 10.94 -10.18
C PHE A 177 0.96 10.36 -9.91
N SER A 178 1.86 11.15 -9.35
CA SER A 178 3.22 10.70 -9.08
C SER A 178 3.28 9.63 -8.00
N THR A 179 2.44 9.72 -6.98
CA THR A 179 2.29 8.69 -5.94
C THR A 179 1.79 7.38 -6.53
N MET A 180 0.75 7.42 -7.38
CA MET A 180 0.22 6.24 -8.05
C MET A 180 1.24 5.66 -9.03
N LEU A 181 1.97 6.49 -9.77
CA LEU A 181 3.04 6.05 -10.65
C LEU A 181 4.17 5.38 -9.87
N SER A 182 4.57 5.96 -8.71
CA SER A 182 5.56 5.37 -7.82
C SER A 182 5.10 3.99 -7.33
N THR A 183 3.86 3.88 -6.87
CA THR A 183 3.29 2.62 -6.40
C THR A 183 3.27 1.56 -7.51
N THR A 184 2.88 1.95 -8.73
CA THR A 184 2.88 1.07 -9.89
C THR A 184 4.26 0.53 -10.20
N ILE A 185 5.29 1.40 -10.27
CA ILE A 185 6.67 0.99 -10.52
C ILE A 185 7.20 0.11 -9.38
N THR A 186 6.90 0.48 -8.14
CA THR A 186 7.34 -0.26 -6.96
C THR A 186 6.78 -1.67 -6.94
N THR A 187 5.48 -1.82 -7.23
CA THR A 187 4.81 -3.12 -7.29
C THR A 187 5.31 -3.97 -8.47
N LEU A 188 5.49 -3.35 -9.64
CA LEU A 188 6.04 -3.99 -10.83
C LEU A 188 7.52 -4.38 -10.68
N ASP A 189 8.27 -3.79 -9.75
CA ASP A 189 9.63 -4.22 -9.42
C ASP A 189 9.65 -5.30 -8.33
N ALA A 190 8.94 -5.09 -7.23
CA ALA A 190 8.99 -5.95 -6.05
C ALA A 190 8.39 -7.33 -6.26
N SER A 191 7.18 -7.39 -6.83
CA SER A 191 6.48 -8.66 -7.04
C SER A 191 7.23 -9.61 -7.99
N PRO A 192 7.71 -9.18 -9.17
CA PRO A 192 8.54 -10.05 -10.03
C PRO A 192 9.82 -10.51 -9.37
N ARG A 193 10.47 -9.66 -8.57
CA ARG A 193 11.67 -10.07 -7.80
C ARG A 193 11.34 -11.15 -6.79
N ALA A 194 10.30 -10.96 -5.99
CA ALA A 194 9.85 -11.93 -5.01
C ALA A 194 9.49 -13.26 -5.68
N MET A 195 8.71 -13.22 -6.76
CA MET A 195 8.32 -14.40 -7.52
C MET A 195 9.52 -15.10 -8.18
N SER A 196 10.46 -14.34 -8.72
CA SER A 196 11.69 -14.89 -9.30
C SER A 196 12.54 -15.60 -8.26
N GLU A 197 12.75 -14.99 -7.08
CA GLU A 197 13.52 -15.63 -6.00
C GLU A 197 12.80 -16.88 -5.45
N THR A 198 11.48 -16.82 -5.28
CA THR A 198 10.67 -17.97 -4.86
C THR A 198 10.75 -19.11 -5.88
N THR A 199 10.65 -18.80 -7.16
CA THR A 199 10.74 -19.80 -8.25
C THR A 199 12.12 -20.46 -8.28
N LYS A 200 13.20 -19.69 -8.06
CA LYS A 200 14.56 -20.24 -7.96
C LYS A 200 14.69 -21.22 -6.80
N LEU A 201 14.11 -20.89 -5.64
CA LEU A 201 14.17 -21.75 -4.45
C LEU A 201 13.35 -23.05 -4.62
N ILE A 202 12.20 -22.99 -5.28
CA ILE A 202 11.31 -24.15 -5.46
C ILE A 202 11.86 -25.12 -6.53
N PHE A 203 12.36 -24.58 -7.64
CA PHE A 203 12.74 -25.39 -8.80
C PHE A 203 14.25 -25.54 -8.99
N ASP A 204 15.07 -25.07 -8.03
CA ASP A 204 16.55 -25.03 -8.10
C ASP A 204 17.06 -24.49 -9.46
N ASN A 205 16.32 -23.54 -10.02
CA ASN A 205 16.59 -23.00 -11.36
C ASN A 205 17.23 -21.61 -11.26
N GLN A 206 18.51 -21.52 -11.58
CA GLN A 206 19.31 -20.28 -11.60
C GLN A 206 19.05 -19.39 -12.84
N SER A 207 17.86 -19.43 -13.42
CA SER A 207 17.55 -18.63 -14.60
C SER A 207 17.74 -17.14 -14.36
N LYS A 208 18.60 -16.52 -15.16
CA LYS A 208 18.83 -15.07 -15.16
C LYS A 208 17.62 -14.28 -15.69
N SER A 209 16.73 -14.92 -16.44
CA SER A 209 15.54 -14.32 -17.05
C SER A 209 14.30 -14.35 -16.16
N GLY A 210 14.35 -14.98 -14.98
CA GLY A 210 13.18 -15.15 -14.10
C GLY A 210 12.47 -13.85 -13.78
N TYR A 211 13.23 -12.79 -13.45
CA TYR A 211 12.69 -11.47 -13.19
C TYR A 211 11.90 -10.89 -14.38
N LEU A 212 12.45 -10.96 -15.60
CA LEU A 212 11.81 -10.43 -16.80
C LEU A 212 10.55 -11.22 -17.19
N ILE A 213 10.57 -12.53 -17.01
CA ILE A 213 9.40 -13.39 -17.24
C ILE A 213 8.28 -13.00 -16.29
N TRP A 214 8.56 -12.89 -14.99
CA TRP A 214 7.57 -12.49 -14.00
C TRP A 214 7.08 -11.05 -14.18
N LEU A 215 7.96 -10.13 -14.61
CA LEU A 215 7.58 -8.76 -14.96
C LEU A 215 6.58 -8.76 -16.13
N GLY A 216 6.84 -9.55 -17.18
CA GLY A 216 5.92 -9.69 -18.32
C GLY A 216 4.58 -10.29 -17.91
N ILE A 217 4.58 -11.35 -17.09
CA ILE A 217 3.35 -11.98 -16.57
C ILE A 217 2.54 -10.98 -15.75
N LEU A 218 3.16 -10.23 -14.85
CA LEU A 218 2.47 -9.26 -14.01
C LEU A 218 1.95 -8.06 -14.82
N ALA A 219 2.75 -7.51 -15.73
CA ALA A 219 2.30 -6.41 -16.58
C ALA A 219 1.10 -6.82 -17.46
N PHE A 220 1.17 -7.99 -18.11
CA PHE A 220 0.07 -8.51 -18.90
C PHE A 220 -1.16 -8.83 -18.03
N GLY A 221 -0.97 -9.46 -16.87
CA GLY A 221 -2.03 -9.76 -15.91
C GLY A 221 -2.72 -8.49 -15.40
N THR A 222 -1.96 -7.45 -15.08
CA THR A 222 -2.51 -6.15 -14.64
C THR A 222 -3.40 -5.54 -15.72
N ILE A 223 -2.92 -5.51 -16.96
CA ILE A 223 -3.70 -5.01 -18.11
C ILE A 223 -4.99 -5.82 -18.28
N THR A 224 -4.88 -7.15 -18.25
CA THR A 224 -6.03 -8.06 -18.44
C THR A 224 -7.08 -7.86 -17.33
N ILE A 225 -6.66 -7.82 -16.07
CA ILE A 225 -7.55 -7.60 -14.93
C ILE A 225 -8.22 -6.23 -15.05
N PHE A 226 -7.46 -5.19 -15.40
CA PHE A 226 -8.02 -3.86 -15.55
C PHE A 226 -9.11 -3.82 -16.63
N PHE A 227 -8.86 -4.40 -17.81
CA PHE A 227 -9.89 -4.46 -18.89
C PHE A 227 -11.14 -5.24 -18.47
N ALA A 228 -10.96 -6.32 -17.68
CA ALA A 228 -12.09 -7.12 -17.21
C ALA A 228 -12.92 -6.42 -16.12
N PHE A 229 -12.32 -5.54 -15.32
CA PHE A 229 -12.92 -4.97 -14.10
C PHE A 229 -12.85 -3.45 -14.01
N SER A 230 -12.61 -2.72 -15.10
CA SER A 230 -12.43 -1.26 -15.09
C SER A 230 -13.63 -0.50 -14.49
N SER A 231 -14.83 -1.06 -14.59
CA SER A 231 -16.06 -0.50 -14.00
C SER A 231 -16.32 -0.95 -12.56
N GLN A 232 -15.47 -1.82 -11.99
CA GLN A 232 -15.65 -2.44 -10.67
C GLN A 232 -14.43 -2.24 -9.78
N MET A 233 -13.84 -1.05 -9.78
CA MET A 233 -12.64 -0.73 -9.01
C MET A 233 -12.83 -0.98 -7.51
N GLY A 234 -13.98 -0.59 -6.95
CA GLY A 234 -14.32 -0.82 -5.55
C GLY A 234 -14.31 -2.31 -5.20
N LEU A 235 -14.85 -3.17 -6.08
CA LEU A 235 -14.83 -4.62 -5.89
C LEU A 235 -13.39 -5.18 -5.92
N LEU A 236 -12.55 -4.72 -6.85
CA LEU A 236 -11.14 -5.14 -6.91
C LEU A 236 -10.38 -4.78 -5.65
N ILE A 237 -10.52 -3.55 -5.17
CA ILE A 237 -9.88 -3.09 -3.93
C ILE A 237 -10.39 -3.93 -2.74
N LYS A 238 -11.70 -4.14 -2.64
CA LYS A 238 -12.31 -4.95 -1.59
C LYS A 238 -11.76 -6.38 -1.56
N ILE A 239 -11.71 -7.06 -2.71
CA ILE A 239 -11.17 -8.43 -2.80
C ILE A 239 -9.67 -8.44 -2.43
N ALA A 240 -8.88 -7.54 -2.98
CA ALA A 240 -7.44 -7.48 -2.72
C ALA A 240 -7.13 -7.24 -1.24
N THR A 241 -7.85 -6.31 -0.59
CA THR A 241 -7.66 -5.97 0.82
C THR A 241 -8.09 -7.10 1.75
N ILE A 242 -9.21 -7.78 1.47
CA ILE A 242 -9.66 -8.96 2.22
C ILE A 242 -8.65 -10.10 2.10
N LEU A 243 -8.18 -10.42 0.89
CA LEU A 243 -7.16 -11.44 0.68
C LEU A 243 -5.87 -11.12 1.42
N SER A 244 -5.42 -9.87 1.40
CA SER A 244 -4.26 -9.41 2.16
C SER A 244 -4.45 -9.63 3.66
N PHE A 245 -5.63 -9.33 4.21
CA PHE A 245 -5.91 -9.58 5.62
C PHE A 245 -5.90 -11.08 5.97
N LEU A 246 -6.57 -11.91 5.15
CA LEU A 246 -6.64 -13.35 5.40
C LEU A 246 -5.28 -14.05 5.30
N THR A 247 -4.36 -13.52 4.51
CA THR A 247 -2.98 -14.03 4.41
C THR A 247 -2.05 -13.45 5.48
N ALA A 248 -2.43 -12.35 6.13
CA ALA A 248 -1.61 -11.67 7.13
C ALA A 248 -1.16 -12.57 8.30
N PRO A 249 -2.01 -13.45 8.92
CA PRO A 249 -1.56 -14.35 9.97
C PRO A 249 -0.40 -15.26 9.54
N PHE A 250 -0.45 -15.73 8.30
CA PHE A 250 0.59 -16.60 7.74
C PHE A 250 1.94 -15.86 7.64
N TYR A 251 1.96 -14.65 7.09
CA TYR A 251 3.16 -13.83 7.03
C TYR A 251 3.66 -13.43 8.42
N ALA A 252 2.77 -13.12 9.35
CA ALA A 252 3.13 -12.80 10.72
C ALA A 252 3.84 -13.96 11.43
N ILE A 253 3.32 -15.18 11.29
CA ILE A 253 3.91 -16.40 11.86
C ILE A 253 5.29 -16.66 11.25
N ILE A 254 5.41 -16.62 9.93
CA ILE A 254 6.71 -16.85 9.25
C ILE A 254 7.73 -15.80 9.69
N ASN A 255 7.38 -14.53 9.69
CA ASN A 255 8.28 -13.46 10.13
C ASN A 255 8.72 -13.66 11.59
N TYR A 256 7.79 -14.04 12.46
CA TYR A 256 8.10 -14.33 13.86
C TYR A 256 9.06 -15.53 14.03
N ILE A 257 8.83 -16.61 13.29
CA ILE A 257 9.72 -17.80 13.30
C ILE A 257 11.12 -17.41 12.81
N LEU A 258 11.21 -16.66 11.70
CA LEU A 258 12.49 -16.26 11.10
C LEU A 258 13.31 -15.39 12.06
N ILE A 259 12.70 -14.35 12.64
CA ILE A 259 13.43 -13.44 13.53
C ILE A 259 13.80 -14.08 14.87
N SER A 260 13.06 -15.10 15.30
CA SER A 260 13.31 -15.83 16.55
C SER A 260 14.22 -17.03 16.38
N SER A 261 14.52 -17.44 15.14
CA SER A 261 15.31 -18.63 14.81
C SER A 261 16.80 -18.50 15.21
N GLU A 262 17.48 -19.61 15.21
CA GLU A 262 18.93 -19.67 15.47
C GLU A 262 19.76 -18.99 14.38
N ASN A 263 19.22 -18.88 13.17
CA ASN A 263 19.85 -18.17 12.05
C ASN A 263 19.94 -16.66 12.27
N THR A 264 19.12 -16.10 13.16
CA THR A 264 19.18 -14.68 13.53
C THR A 264 20.20 -14.49 14.67
N PRO A 265 21.22 -13.61 14.49
CA PRO A 265 22.18 -13.30 15.54
C PRO A 265 21.49 -12.90 16.85
N LYS A 266 21.99 -13.38 17.99
CA LYS A 266 21.36 -13.16 19.31
C LYS A 266 21.09 -11.69 19.62
N ILE A 267 21.98 -10.78 19.20
CA ILE A 267 21.84 -9.33 19.41
C ILE A 267 20.66 -8.73 18.65
N ASN A 268 20.20 -9.37 17.59
CA ASN A 268 19.12 -8.91 16.72
C ASN A 268 17.78 -9.62 16.97
N ARG A 269 17.76 -10.60 17.90
CA ARG A 269 16.52 -11.29 18.27
C ARG A 269 15.61 -10.38 19.09
N PRO A 270 14.28 -10.58 19.02
CA PRO A 270 13.32 -9.79 19.76
C PRO A 270 13.55 -9.88 21.27
N SER A 271 13.30 -8.78 21.97
CA SER A 271 13.22 -8.78 23.44
C SER A 271 11.99 -9.57 23.92
N LYS A 272 11.94 -9.91 25.23
CA LYS A 272 10.77 -10.60 25.82
C LYS A 272 9.46 -9.84 25.58
N PHE A 273 9.50 -8.51 25.65
CA PHE A 273 8.35 -7.66 25.38
C PHE A 273 7.91 -7.73 23.90
N MET A 274 8.85 -7.72 22.98
CA MET A 274 8.56 -7.86 21.56
C MET A 274 8.03 -9.26 21.21
N HIS A 275 8.50 -10.32 21.87
CA HIS A 275 7.93 -11.66 21.76
C HIS A 275 6.45 -11.66 22.18
N PHE A 276 6.14 -11.08 23.33
CA PHE A 276 4.76 -10.98 23.81
C PHE A 276 3.86 -10.21 22.83
N LEU A 277 4.31 -9.04 22.35
CA LEU A 277 3.56 -8.25 21.38
C LEU A 277 3.35 -8.99 20.04
N SER A 278 4.37 -9.70 19.56
CA SER A 278 4.27 -10.48 18.33
C SER A 278 3.25 -11.60 18.45
N ILE A 279 3.27 -12.35 19.56
CA ILE A 279 2.30 -13.42 19.81
C ILE A 279 0.89 -12.85 19.94
N LEU A 280 0.72 -11.74 20.66
CA LEU A 280 -0.58 -11.07 20.80
C LEU A 280 -1.12 -10.63 19.44
N GLY A 281 -0.27 -10.04 18.59
CA GLY A 281 -0.63 -9.66 17.23
C GLY A 281 -1.03 -10.85 16.35
N ILE A 282 -0.28 -11.95 16.42
CA ILE A 282 -0.60 -13.18 15.67
C ILE A 282 -1.96 -13.75 16.13
N VAL A 283 -2.19 -13.83 17.44
CA VAL A 283 -3.47 -14.31 18.00
C VAL A 283 -4.63 -13.42 17.57
N TYR A 284 -4.43 -12.09 17.59
CA TYR A 284 -5.42 -11.14 17.10
C TYR A 284 -5.76 -11.37 15.62
N LEU A 285 -4.74 -11.47 14.75
CA LEU A 285 -4.93 -11.70 13.31
C LEU A 285 -5.65 -13.01 13.02
N ILE A 286 -5.27 -14.10 13.70
CA ILE A 286 -5.92 -15.40 13.55
C ILE A 286 -7.37 -15.33 14.05
N GLY A 287 -7.59 -14.80 15.24
CA GLY A 287 -8.91 -14.71 15.85
C GLY A 287 -9.88 -13.90 14.99
N PHE A 288 -9.43 -12.76 14.46
CA PHE A 288 -10.26 -11.91 13.62
C PHE A 288 -10.50 -12.52 12.23
N SER A 289 -9.52 -13.23 11.66
CA SER A 289 -9.70 -14.00 10.41
C SER A 289 -10.73 -15.12 10.56
N ILE A 290 -10.66 -15.86 11.67
CA ILE A 290 -11.65 -16.93 11.98
C ILE A 290 -13.04 -16.31 12.17
N PHE A 291 -13.14 -15.22 12.94
CA PHE A 291 -14.39 -14.51 13.15
C PHE A 291 -15.05 -14.11 11.83
N PHE A 292 -14.27 -13.57 10.89
CA PHE A 292 -14.75 -13.20 9.56
C PHE A 292 -15.27 -14.42 8.77
N LEU A 293 -14.50 -15.51 8.75
CA LEU A 293 -14.87 -16.72 8.00
C LEU A 293 -16.15 -17.38 8.57
N ILE A 294 -16.35 -17.32 9.90
CA ILE A 294 -17.54 -17.89 10.55
C ILE A 294 -18.77 -17.03 10.30
N LYS A 295 -18.63 -15.71 10.31
CA LYS A 295 -19.75 -14.81 10.06
C LYS A 295 -20.29 -14.91 8.64
N GLY A 296 -19.55 -15.53 7.71
CA GLY A 296 -20.01 -15.82 6.35
C GLY A 296 -20.26 -14.56 5.51
N VAL A 297 -19.44 -13.55 5.71
CA VAL A 297 -19.65 -12.25 5.08
C VAL A 297 -18.92 -12.18 3.74
#